data_713445ecfaefd186375585e1e3294b1a
#
_entry.id   713445ecfaefd186375585e1e3294b1a
#
_cell.length_a   1.000
_cell.length_b   1.000
_cell.length_c   1.000
_cell.angle_alpha   90.00
_cell.angle_beta   90.00
_cell.angle_gamma   90.00
#
_symmetry.space_group_name_H-M   'P 1'
#
loop_
_entity.id
_entity.type
_entity.pdbx_description
1 polymer ?
#
loop_
_entity_poly.entity_id
_entity_poly.type
_entity_poly.pdbx_seq_one_letter_code
_entity_poly.pdbx_strand_id
1 'polypeptide(L)'
;MNRRNFIQSKVAGPAILASSGLVCKASAQNPPTVNEKTSMLDVDVLVVGGGSAGHVAAIQAGRLGAKTVLLERNSQLGGTTTTGGVCFPGLFHAWGKQIISGIGWDLVAKSVEIDGRELQDFTKNHRSHVPYHVDLNGQLYSLLAEEACLDAGVSLAYYQFPEKVAQTSEDWLVNVRGKRVNYQLRCKQIIDCSGNATVVGMLGFERLRGDTRQPGTQVVVYKGLDMEVVNKNAKHIQQMY
;
A
#
# COMPACT_ATOMS: atom_id res chain seq x y z
N MET A 1 11.04 -14.47 34.19
CA MET A 1 12.26 -14.95 33.52
C MET A 1 12.69 -13.86 32.53
N ASN A 2 13.80 -13.19 32.76
CA ASN A 2 14.18 -11.95 32.05
C ASN A 2 14.82 -12.30 30.70
N ARG A 3 14.44 -11.66 29.61
CA ARG A 3 14.93 -11.91 28.23
C ARG A 3 16.47 -11.85 28.09
N ARG A 4 17.16 -11.13 28.94
CA ARG A 4 18.63 -11.08 28.98
C ARG A 4 19.27 -12.40 29.39
N ASN A 5 18.62 -13.22 30.21
CA ASN A 5 19.15 -14.48 30.69
C ASN A 5 18.98 -15.66 29.71
N PHE A 6 18.09 -15.50 28.71
CA PHE A 6 17.86 -16.53 27.68
C PHE A 6 18.98 -16.53 26.62
N ILE A 7 19.61 -15.41 26.38
CA ILE A 7 20.69 -15.27 25.37
C ILE A 7 22.06 -15.70 25.93
N GLN A 8 22.26 -15.65 27.24
CA GLN A 8 23.55 -16.00 27.86
C GLN A 8 23.73 -17.50 28.22
N SER A 9 22.68 -18.32 28.16
CA SER A 9 22.75 -19.70 28.64
C SER A 9 23.07 -20.76 27.58
N LYS A 10 23.45 -20.39 26.36
CA LYS A 10 23.78 -21.36 25.28
C LYS A 10 25.06 -21.04 24.50
N VAL A 11 26.07 -20.49 25.15
CA VAL A 11 27.41 -20.45 24.55
C VAL A 11 28.36 -21.26 25.43
N ALA A 12 28.31 -22.58 25.28
CA ALA A 12 29.42 -23.45 25.58
C ALA A 12 30.40 -23.32 24.41
N GLY A 13 31.57 -22.79 24.65
CA GLY A 13 32.53 -22.51 23.62
C GLY A 13 33.04 -23.78 22.91
N PRO A 14 33.22 -23.72 21.60
CA PRO A 14 33.97 -24.73 20.89
C PRO A 14 35.47 -24.44 20.98
N ALA A 15 36.21 -25.51 21.20
CA ALA A 15 37.65 -25.53 21.15
C ALA A 15 38.18 -24.95 19.84
N ILE A 16 39.22 -24.10 19.97
CA ILE A 16 39.96 -23.56 18.84
C ILE A 16 40.76 -24.71 18.21
N LEU A 17 40.30 -25.20 17.07
CA LEU A 17 41.09 -25.95 16.13
C LEU A 17 41.72 -24.94 15.16
N ALA A 18 43.02 -24.72 15.32
CA ALA A 18 43.84 -24.02 14.36
C ALA A 18 43.84 -24.79 13.03
N SER A 19 43.07 -24.38 12.06
CA SER A 19 43.18 -24.84 10.69
C SER A 19 43.82 -23.76 9.84
N SER A 20 44.95 -24.14 9.26
CA SER A 20 45.75 -23.43 8.27
C SER A 20 44.87 -22.72 7.22
N GLY A 21 45.21 -21.43 7.02
CA GLY A 21 44.46 -20.52 6.15
C GLY A 21 44.32 -20.99 4.70
N LEU A 22 43.08 -21.32 4.34
CA LEU A 22 42.63 -21.15 2.97
C LEU A 22 41.97 -19.76 2.88
N VAL A 23 42.77 -18.76 2.52
CA VAL A 23 42.20 -17.49 2.05
C VAL A 23 41.57 -17.78 0.69
N CYS A 24 40.27 -18.05 0.67
CA CYS A 24 39.50 -17.94 -0.57
C CYS A 24 39.59 -16.48 -1.03
N LYS A 25 40.51 -16.20 -1.97
CA LYS A 25 40.41 -15.02 -2.81
C LYS A 25 39.08 -15.12 -3.57
N ALA A 26 38.04 -14.54 -3.04
CA ALA A 26 36.84 -14.24 -3.84
C ALA A 26 37.33 -13.27 -4.93
N SER A 27 37.56 -13.77 -6.12
CA SER A 27 37.66 -12.92 -7.30
C SER A 27 36.34 -12.19 -7.38
N ALA A 28 36.36 -10.88 -7.23
CA ALA A 28 35.21 -10.05 -7.55
C ALA A 28 34.94 -10.23 -9.06
N GLN A 29 34.17 -11.21 -9.39
CA GLN A 29 33.58 -11.27 -10.72
C GLN A 29 32.67 -10.05 -10.82
N ASN A 30 32.94 -9.20 -11.79
CA ASN A 30 32.05 -8.12 -12.13
C ASN A 30 30.65 -8.72 -12.23
N PRO A 31 29.64 -8.14 -11.57
CA PRO A 31 28.26 -8.62 -11.70
C PRO A 31 27.97 -8.71 -13.21
N PRO A 32 27.30 -9.78 -13.67
CA PRO A 32 26.98 -9.91 -15.07
C PRO A 32 26.30 -8.62 -15.51
N THR A 33 26.87 -7.96 -16.51
CA THR A 33 26.22 -6.84 -17.21
C THR A 33 24.96 -7.41 -17.79
N VAL A 34 23.83 -7.16 -17.14
CA VAL A 34 22.51 -7.44 -17.69
C VAL A 34 22.43 -6.54 -18.92
N ASN A 35 22.51 -7.15 -20.10
CA ASN A 35 22.18 -6.47 -21.34
C ASN A 35 20.68 -6.22 -21.28
N GLU A 36 20.30 -5.10 -20.65
CA GLU A 36 18.92 -4.64 -20.59
C GLU A 36 18.50 -4.21 -21.99
N LYS A 37 17.97 -5.17 -22.77
CA LYS A 37 17.03 -4.78 -23.81
C LYS A 37 15.89 -4.09 -23.06
N THR A 38 15.89 -2.77 -23.05
CA THR A 38 14.81 -1.98 -22.46
C THR A 38 13.55 -2.33 -23.23
N SER A 39 12.74 -3.23 -22.69
CA SER A 39 11.46 -3.58 -23.29
C SER A 39 10.52 -2.37 -23.18
N MET A 40 9.87 -2.02 -24.27
CA MET A 40 8.86 -0.98 -24.31
C MET A 40 7.48 -1.63 -24.13
N LEU A 41 6.70 -1.14 -23.18
CA LEU A 41 5.32 -1.56 -22.95
C LEU A 41 4.39 -0.41 -23.32
N ASP A 42 3.47 -0.63 -24.26
CA ASP A 42 2.47 0.36 -24.67
C ASP A 42 1.13 0.07 -23.97
N VAL A 43 0.55 1.09 -23.33
CA VAL A 43 -0.75 1.04 -22.64
C VAL A 43 -1.55 2.32 -22.91
N ASP A 44 -2.84 2.30 -22.60
CA ASP A 44 -3.66 3.51 -22.67
C ASP A 44 -3.54 4.34 -21.40
N VAL A 45 -3.63 3.68 -20.23
CA VAL A 45 -3.64 4.34 -18.93
C VAL A 45 -2.58 3.72 -18.02
N LEU A 46 -1.76 4.58 -17.43
CA LEU A 46 -0.88 4.24 -16.32
C LEU A 46 -1.44 4.83 -15.03
N VAL A 47 -1.71 3.99 -14.04
CA VAL A 47 -2.06 4.43 -12.68
C VAL A 47 -0.84 4.24 -11.79
N VAL A 48 -0.43 5.29 -11.07
CA VAL A 48 0.74 5.27 -10.19
C VAL A 48 0.29 5.30 -8.73
N GLY A 49 0.49 4.18 -8.04
CA GLY A 49 0.09 3.94 -6.65
C GLY A 49 -1.24 3.19 -6.53
N GLY A 50 -1.21 2.04 -5.88
CA GLY A 50 -2.35 1.13 -5.66
C GLY A 50 -3.12 1.39 -4.37
N GLY A 51 -3.03 2.59 -3.81
CA GLY A 51 -3.85 3.02 -2.66
C GLY A 51 -5.33 3.09 -2.99
N SER A 52 -6.16 3.56 -2.06
CA SER A 52 -7.63 3.61 -2.20
C SER A 52 -8.09 4.33 -3.46
N ALA A 53 -7.41 5.39 -3.88
CA ALA A 53 -7.73 6.09 -5.12
C ALA A 53 -7.28 5.30 -6.37
N GLY A 54 -6.09 4.68 -6.29
CA GLY A 54 -5.46 4.10 -7.48
C GLY A 54 -6.12 2.82 -7.97
N HIS A 55 -6.43 1.87 -7.08
CA HIS A 55 -7.13 0.67 -7.53
C HIS A 55 -8.54 0.98 -8.04
N VAL A 56 -9.26 1.93 -7.44
CA VAL A 56 -10.57 2.37 -7.93
C VAL A 56 -10.45 3.01 -9.32
N ALA A 57 -9.46 3.88 -9.53
CA ALA A 57 -9.21 4.50 -10.83
C ALA A 57 -8.84 3.45 -11.90
N ALA A 58 -7.97 2.50 -11.54
CA ALA A 58 -7.54 1.43 -12.43
C ALA A 58 -8.72 0.51 -12.82
N ILE A 59 -9.55 0.09 -11.85
CA ILE A 59 -10.75 -0.71 -12.09
C ILE A 59 -11.67 0.02 -13.07
N GLN A 60 -11.92 1.31 -12.84
CA GLN A 60 -12.79 2.09 -13.72
C GLN A 60 -12.21 2.21 -15.14
N ALA A 61 -10.91 2.48 -15.29
CA ALA A 61 -10.25 2.54 -16.59
C ALA A 61 -10.33 1.19 -17.33
N GLY A 62 -10.06 0.08 -16.63
CA GLY A 62 -10.17 -1.26 -17.19
C GLY A 62 -11.58 -1.62 -17.63
N ARG A 63 -12.60 -1.31 -16.80
CA ARG A 63 -14.02 -1.51 -17.14
C ARG A 63 -14.47 -0.75 -18.38
N LEU A 64 -13.82 0.38 -18.66
CA LEU A 64 -14.06 1.16 -19.89
C LEU A 64 -13.26 0.64 -21.11
N GLY A 65 -12.55 -0.48 -20.96
CA GLY A 65 -11.79 -1.12 -22.03
C GLY A 65 -10.41 -0.54 -22.28
N ALA A 66 -9.94 0.41 -21.44
CA ALA A 66 -8.59 0.93 -21.58
C ALA A 66 -7.55 -0.12 -21.14
N LYS A 67 -6.51 -0.34 -21.95
CA LYS A 67 -5.35 -1.15 -21.56
C LYS A 67 -4.62 -0.45 -20.42
N THR A 68 -4.83 -0.93 -19.20
CA THR A 68 -4.42 -0.24 -17.97
C THR A 68 -3.33 -1.03 -17.24
N VAL A 69 -2.29 -0.32 -16.79
CA VAL A 69 -1.28 -0.81 -15.83
C VAL A 69 -1.39 -0.01 -14.54
N LEU A 70 -1.36 -0.71 -13.42
CA LEU A 70 -1.26 -0.13 -12.07
C LEU A 70 0.11 -0.46 -11.48
N LEU A 71 0.92 0.55 -11.20
CA LEU A 71 2.17 0.41 -10.46
C LEU A 71 1.91 0.58 -8.96
N GLU A 72 2.35 -0.40 -8.17
CA GLU A 72 2.36 -0.31 -6.71
C GLU A 72 3.76 -0.63 -6.18
N ARG A 73 4.30 0.25 -5.37
CA ARG A 73 5.65 0.09 -4.81
C ARG A 73 5.74 -0.94 -3.68
N ASN A 74 4.61 -1.26 -3.06
CA ASN A 74 4.50 -2.27 -1.99
C ASN A 74 4.04 -3.62 -2.55
N SER A 75 3.73 -4.55 -1.65
CA SER A 75 3.34 -5.93 -1.93
C SER A 75 1.82 -6.12 -2.08
N GLN A 76 1.01 -5.10 -1.84
CA GLN A 76 -0.45 -5.23 -1.79
C GLN A 76 -1.14 -3.90 -2.10
N LEU A 77 -2.38 -3.97 -2.58
CA LEU A 77 -3.24 -2.81 -2.82
C LEU A 77 -3.86 -2.29 -1.51
N GLY A 78 -4.44 -1.10 -1.56
CA GLY A 78 -5.17 -0.44 -0.48
C GLY A 78 -4.40 0.66 0.25
N GLY A 79 -3.07 0.72 0.12
CA GLY A 79 -2.23 1.81 0.66
C GLY A 79 -2.44 2.03 2.16
N THR A 80 -2.97 3.20 2.55
CA THR A 80 -3.21 3.56 3.96
C THR A 80 -4.13 2.56 4.67
N THR A 81 -5.16 2.05 3.98
CA THR A 81 -6.13 1.10 4.53
C THR A 81 -5.53 -0.28 4.80
N THR A 82 -4.46 -0.66 4.11
CA THR A 82 -3.86 -1.99 4.22
C THR A 82 -2.43 -1.93 4.74
N THR A 83 -1.49 -1.49 3.91
CA THR A 83 -0.07 -1.37 4.28
C THR A 83 0.14 -0.37 5.42
N GLY A 84 -0.62 0.72 5.45
CA GLY A 84 -0.57 1.72 6.50
C GLY A 84 -1.26 1.32 7.80
N GLY A 85 -2.04 0.22 7.80
CA GLY A 85 -2.72 -0.30 8.99
C GLY A 85 -3.92 0.50 9.47
N VAL A 86 -4.37 1.52 8.73
CA VAL A 86 -5.55 2.32 9.07
C VAL A 86 -6.79 1.67 8.45
N CYS A 87 -7.18 0.52 9.00
CA CYS A 87 -8.21 -0.37 8.46
C CYS A 87 -9.65 0.09 8.75
N PHE A 88 -9.90 1.39 8.75
CA PHE A 88 -11.23 1.97 9.01
C PHE A 88 -11.50 3.14 8.07
N PRO A 89 -11.69 2.88 6.75
CA PRO A 89 -12.02 3.94 5.81
C PRO A 89 -13.34 4.61 6.19
N GLY A 90 -13.40 5.87 5.96
CA GLY A 90 -14.56 6.73 6.11
C GLY A 90 -14.34 7.99 5.26
N LEU A 91 -15.31 8.79 4.96
CA LEU A 91 -16.71 8.67 5.34
C LEU A 91 -17.52 8.41 4.08
N PHE A 92 -18.13 7.25 3.97
CA PHE A 92 -19.07 6.95 2.87
C PHE A 92 -20.46 7.48 3.18
N HIS A 93 -20.78 7.67 4.47
CA HIS A 93 -22.05 8.15 4.97
C HIS A 93 -21.84 9.35 5.89
N ALA A 94 -22.76 10.30 5.85
CA ALA A 94 -22.87 11.41 6.76
C ALA A 94 -24.34 11.86 6.85
N TRP A 95 -24.73 12.42 7.98
CA TRP A 95 -26.09 12.95 8.21
C TRP A 95 -27.20 11.96 7.90
N GLY A 96 -26.99 10.67 8.18
CA GLY A 96 -27.95 9.60 7.89
C GLY A 96 -28.12 9.27 6.41
N LYS A 97 -27.19 9.70 5.55
CA LYS A 97 -27.25 9.47 4.09
C LYS A 97 -25.91 8.96 3.57
N GLN A 98 -25.96 8.13 2.54
CA GLN A 98 -24.79 7.77 1.78
C GLN A 98 -24.38 8.96 0.89
N ILE A 99 -23.14 9.42 1.02
CA ILE A 99 -22.56 10.54 0.28
C ILE A 99 -21.51 10.10 -0.75
N ILE A 100 -20.90 8.94 -0.55
CA ILE A 100 -19.96 8.32 -1.48
C ILE A 100 -20.43 6.91 -1.80
N SER A 101 -20.52 6.58 -3.08
CA SER A 101 -20.93 5.26 -3.61
C SER A 101 -19.97 4.79 -4.70
N GLY A 102 -20.29 3.67 -5.35
CA GLY A 102 -19.52 3.08 -6.43
C GLY A 102 -18.41 2.16 -5.98
N ILE A 103 -17.42 1.94 -6.83
CA ILE A 103 -16.40 0.87 -6.69
C ILE A 103 -15.78 0.80 -5.30
N GLY A 104 -15.39 1.95 -4.74
CA GLY A 104 -14.77 1.99 -3.41
C GLY A 104 -15.71 1.52 -2.30
N TRP A 105 -16.97 1.94 -2.34
CA TRP A 105 -17.99 1.49 -1.40
C TRP A 105 -18.32 0.00 -1.57
N ASP A 106 -18.47 -0.45 -2.82
CA ASP A 106 -18.81 -1.84 -3.12
C ASP A 106 -17.74 -2.81 -2.58
N LEU A 107 -16.47 -2.45 -2.71
CA LEU A 107 -15.34 -3.22 -2.15
C LEU A 107 -15.37 -3.24 -0.62
N VAL A 108 -15.67 -2.11 0.02
CA VAL A 108 -15.80 -2.02 1.48
C VAL A 108 -16.95 -2.88 1.98
N ALA A 109 -18.14 -2.75 1.39
CA ALA A 109 -19.32 -3.52 1.78
C ALA A 109 -19.09 -5.02 1.60
N LYS A 110 -18.55 -5.43 0.45
CA LYS A 110 -18.20 -6.84 0.18
C LYS A 110 -17.16 -7.38 1.16
N SER A 111 -16.16 -6.56 1.54
CA SER A 111 -15.15 -6.97 2.52
C SER A 111 -15.76 -7.26 3.89
N VAL A 112 -16.72 -6.46 4.35
CA VAL A 112 -17.43 -6.66 5.62
C VAL A 112 -18.29 -7.92 5.57
N GLU A 113 -19.01 -8.12 4.46
CA GLU A 113 -19.87 -9.30 4.23
C GLU A 113 -19.04 -10.61 4.27
N ILE A 114 -17.94 -10.70 3.50
CA ILE A 114 -17.11 -11.91 3.44
C ILE A 114 -16.38 -12.17 4.77
N ASP A 115 -16.07 -11.11 5.54
CA ASP A 115 -15.51 -11.23 6.90
C ASP A 115 -16.57 -11.73 7.93
N GLY A 116 -17.80 -12.01 7.48
CA GLY A 116 -18.89 -12.52 8.32
C GLY A 116 -19.47 -11.49 9.26
N ARG A 117 -19.29 -10.21 8.96
CA ARG A 117 -19.78 -9.08 9.76
C ARG A 117 -20.90 -8.35 9.02
N GLU A 118 -21.61 -7.53 9.74
CA GLU A 118 -22.65 -6.66 9.21
C GLU A 118 -22.19 -5.20 9.24
N LEU A 119 -22.67 -4.43 8.27
CA LEU A 119 -22.48 -2.99 8.29
C LEU A 119 -23.33 -2.37 9.40
N GLN A 120 -22.77 -1.36 10.07
CA GLN A 120 -23.53 -0.61 11.07
C GLN A 120 -24.68 0.18 10.44
N ASP A 121 -25.63 0.61 11.29
CA ASP A 121 -26.73 1.47 10.89
C ASP A 121 -26.27 2.92 10.66
N PHE A 122 -26.14 3.32 9.42
CA PHE A 122 -25.73 4.67 9.00
C PHE A 122 -26.88 5.68 8.92
N THR A 123 -28.12 5.28 9.21
CA THR A 123 -29.28 6.18 9.16
C THR A 123 -29.31 7.13 10.36
N LYS A 124 -28.63 6.78 11.44
CA LYS A 124 -28.52 7.61 12.64
C LYS A 124 -27.60 8.80 12.38
N ASN A 125 -28.05 9.98 12.83
CA ASN A 125 -27.22 11.17 12.78
C ASN A 125 -26.35 11.26 14.04
N HIS A 126 -25.03 11.26 13.85
CA HIS A 126 -24.05 11.37 14.92
C HIS A 126 -23.34 12.73 14.89
N ARG A 127 -23.01 13.27 16.06
CA ARG A 127 -22.22 14.50 16.17
C ARG A 127 -20.75 14.30 15.83
N SER A 128 -20.25 13.08 16.01
CA SER A 128 -18.88 12.68 15.67
C SER A 128 -18.84 11.90 14.37
N HIS A 129 -17.75 11.97 13.65
CA HIS A 129 -17.51 11.20 12.43
C HIS A 129 -17.17 9.72 12.70
N VAL A 130 -16.68 9.39 13.90
CA VAL A 130 -16.21 8.05 14.25
C VAL A 130 -17.25 6.95 14.01
N PRO A 131 -18.54 7.11 14.35
CA PRO A 131 -19.55 6.10 14.09
C PRO A 131 -19.87 5.88 12.59
N TYR A 132 -19.29 6.65 11.69
CA TYR A 132 -19.42 6.47 10.24
C TYR A 132 -18.22 5.75 9.60
N HIS A 133 -17.18 5.44 10.37
CA HIS A 133 -16.08 4.62 9.89
C HIS A 133 -16.53 3.16 9.74
N VAL A 134 -15.96 2.46 8.77
CA VAL A 134 -16.19 1.04 8.57
C VAL A 134 -14.91 0.28 8.88
N ASP A 135 -14.92 -0.49 9.97
CA ASP A 135 -13.78 -1.34 10.30
C ASP A 135 -13.63 -2.46 9.27
N LEU A 136 -12.43 -2.65 8.75
CA LEU A 136 -12.12 -3.65 7.74
C LEU A 136 -11.07 -4.64 8.22
N ASN A 137 -11.16 -5.84 7.69
CA ASN A 137 -10.03 -6.75 7.59
C ASN A 137 -9.16 -6.29 6.41
N GLY A 138 -8.05 -5.60 6.71
CA GLY A 138 -7.20 -5.00 5.68
C GLY A 138 -6.62 -6.01 4.69
N GLN A 139 -6.35 -7.25 5.11
CA GLN A 139 -5.83 -8.29 4.23
C GLN A 139 -6.91 -8.74 3.24
N LEU A 140 -8.11 -8.99 3.74
CA LEU A 140 -9.25 -9.36 2.90
C LEU A 140 -9.59 -8.25 1.91
N TYR A 141 -9.61 -6.99 2.36
CA TYR A 141 -9.84 -5.85 1.48
C TYR A 141 -8.80 -5.75 0.36
N SER A 142 -7.52 -6.00 0.69
CA SER A 142 -6.46 -6.01 -0.32
C SER A 142 -6.66 -7.07 -1.39
N LEU A 143 -7.06 -8.29 -0.99
CA LEU A 143 -7.35 -9.39 -1.91
C LEU A 143 -8.53 -9.06 -2.83
N LEU A 144 -9.61 -8.50 -2.29
CA LEU A 144 -10.77 -8.09 -3.07
C LEU A 144 -10.45 -6.96 -4.06
N ALA A 145 -9.60 -6.00 -3.66
CA ALA A 145 -9.16 -4.94 -4.55
C ALA A 145 -8.29 -5.50 -5.70
N GLU A 146 -7.45 -6.50 -5.43
CA GLU A 146 -6.65 -7.19 -6.43
C GLU A 146 -7.54 -7.97 -7.40
N GLU A 147 -8.46 -8.80 -6.90
CA GLU A 147 -9.43 -9.54 -7.69
C GLU A 147 -10.22 -8.60 -8.62
N ALA A 148 -10.77 -7.52 -8.09
CA ALA A 148 -11.53 -6.55 -8.88
C ALA A 148 -10.70 -5.84 -9.97
N CYS A 149 -9.41 -5.60 -9.72
CA CYS A 149 -8.49 -5.10 -10.74
C CYS A 149 -8.28 -6.12 -11.85
N LEU A 150 -8.03 -7.39 -11.50
CA LEU A 150 -7.82 -8.47 -12.47
C LEU A 150 -9.08 -8.71 -13.31
N ASP A 151 -10.24 -8.74 -12.68
CA ASP A 151 -11.54 -8.89 -13.36
C ASP A 151 -11.83 -7.72 -14.34
N ALA A 152 -11.30 -6.53 -14.05
CA ALA A 152 -11.37 -5.40 -14.95
C ALA A 152 -10.28 -5.39 -16.03
N GLY A 153 -9.44 -6.42 -16.12
CA GLY A 153 -8.36 -6.54 -17.10
C GLY A 153 -7.15 -5.63 -16.82
N VAL A 154 -6.98 -5.16 -15.58
CA VAL A 154 -5.85 -4.32 -15.17
C VAL A 154 -4.61 -5.19 -14.97
N SER A 155 -3.47 -4.79 -15.55
CA SER A 155 -2.18 -5.39 -15.26
C SER A 155 -1.59 -4.81 -13.99
N LEU A 156 -1.36 -5.64 -12.97
CA LEU A 156 -0.80 -5.23 -11.69
C LEU A 156 0.72 -5.39 -11.67
N ALA A 157 1.44 -4.35 -11.26
CA ALA A 157 2.89 -4.33 -11.19
C ALA A 157 3.35 -3.92 -9.77
N TYR A 158 3.51 -4.93 -8.91
CA TYR A 158 3.97 -4.76 -7.52
C TYR A 158 5.47 -4.55 -7.44
N TYR A 159 5.91 -3.87 -6.38
CA TYR A 159 7.31 -3.48 -6.14
C TYR A 159 7.90 -2.66 -7.28
N GLN A 160 7.04 -1.88 -7.97
CA GLN A 160 7.43 -1.06 -9.10
C GLN A 160 6.95 0.38 -8.92
N PHE A 161 7.74 1.31 -9.43
CA PHE A 161 7.47 2.74 -9.33
C PHE A 161 8.09 3.49 -10.51
N PRO A 162 7.57 4.67 -10.88
CA PRO A 162 8.18 5.51 -11.88
C PRO A 162 9.49 6.10 -11.33
N GLU A 163 10.56 6.03 -12.11
CA GLU A 163 11.85 6.66 -11.83
C GLU A 163 11.96 8.01 -12.57
N LYS A 164 11.44 8.05 -13.79
CA LYS A 164 11.43 9.25 -14.62
C LYS A 164 10.16 9.27 -15.47
N VAL A 165 9.58 10.45 -15.59
CA VAL A 165 8.41 10.71 -16.44
C VAL A 165 8.75 11.84 -17.40
N ALA A 166 8.43 11.68 -18.67
CA ALA A 166 8.60 12.69 -19.68
C ALA A 166 7.36 12.72 -20.58
N GLN A 167 6.92 13.90 -20.96
CA GLN A 167 5.89 14.09 -21.96
C GLN A 167 6.54 14.12 -23.35
N THR A 168 5.93 13.42 -24.31
CA THR A 168 6.22 13.53 -25.72
C THR A 168 5.17 14.44 -26.39
N SER A 169 5.15 14.52 -27.72
CA SER A 169 4.12 15.29 -28.44
C SER A 169 2.71 14.72 -28.26
N GLU A 170 2.57 13.40 -28.07
CA GLU A 170 1.28 12.72 -28.07
C GLU A 170 1.06 11.86 -26.83
N ASP A 171 2.15 11.37 -26.20
CA ASP A 171 2.12 10.37 -25.16
C ASP A 171 2.99 10.77 -23.95
N TRP A 172 3.00 9.91 -22.95
CA TRP A 172 3.93 9.93 -21.82
C TRP A 172 4.90 8.75 -21.91
N LEU A 173 6.17 9.04 -21.65
CA LEU A 173 7.21 8.03 -21.54
C LEU A 173 7.66 7.92 -20.08
N VAL A 174 7.55 6.74 -19.50
CA VAL A 174 7.84 6.48 -18.10
C VAL A 174 8.90 5.42 -17.97
N ASN A 175 10.02 5.74 -17.32
CA ASN A 175 10.98 4.73 -16.90
C ASN A 175 10.47 4.11 -15.62
N VAL A 176 10.18 2.82 -15.65
CA VAL A 176 9.71 2.06 -14.51
C VAL A 176 10.86 1.26 -13.92
N ARG A 177 11.02 1.38 -12.62
CA ARG A 177 11.98 0.60 -11.84
C ARG A 177 11.27 -0.26 -10.80
N GLY A 178 11.79 -1.46 -10.59
CA GLY A 178 11.32 -2.34 -9.56
C GLY A 178 12.35 -3.36 -9.14
N LYS A 179 11.93 -4.34 -8.35
CA LYS A 179 12.81 -5.42 -7.90
C LYS A 179 13.19 -6.31 -9.09
N ARG A 180 14.42 -6.18 -9.61
CA ARG A 180 14.96 -6.90 -10.79
C ARG A 180 14.25 -6.61 -12.09
N VAL A 181 13.54 -5.50 -12.18
CA VAL A 181 12.92 -5.05 -13.43
C VAL A 181 13.26 -3.60 -13.69
N ASN A 182 13.51 -3.30 -14.95
CA ASN A 182 13.75 -1.96 -15.45
C ASN A 182 13.28 -1.92 -16.89
N TYR A 183 12.26 -1.10 -17.20
CA TYR A 183 11.70 -1.02 -18.54
C TYR A 183 11.11 0.36 -18.78
N GLN A 184 10.81 0.65 -20.04
CA GLN A 184 10.07 1.84 -20.44
C GLN A 184 8.61 1.49 -20.69
N LEU A 185 7.73 2.36 -20.21
CA LEU A 185 6.30 2.30 -20.45
C LEU A 185 5.88 3.57 -21.20
N ARG A 186 5.15 3.40 -22.28
CA ARG A 186 4.48 4.48 -23.00
C ARG A 186 2.99 4.42 -22.69
N CYS A 187 2.38 5.55 -22.37
CA CYS A 187 0.94 5.62 -22.11
C CYS A 187 0.36 6.94 -22.58
N LYS A 188 -0.92 6.91 -22.95
CA LYS A 188 -1.68 8.10 -23.34
C LYS A 188 -1.99 9.00 -22.17
N GLN A 189 -2.29 8.40 -21.00
CA GLN A 189 -2.66 9.10 -19.79
C GLN A 189 -1.97 8.53 -18.57
N ILE A 190 -1.63 9.41 -17.60
CA ILE A 190 -1.13 9.04 -16.28
C ILE A 190 -2.11 9.54 -15.22
N ILE A 191 -2.46 8.67 -14.28
CA ILE A 191 -3.24 9.03 -13.09
C ILE A 191 -2.32 8.90 -11.88
N ASP A 192 -1.96 10.04 -11.27
CA ASP A 192 -1.11 10.07 -10.08
C ASP A 192 -1.94 9.83 -8.81
N CYS A 193 -1.91 8.58 -8.34
CA CYS A 193 -2.52 8.13 -7.08
C CYS A 193 -1.46 7.77 -6.04
N SER A 194 -0.25 8.31 -6.16
CA SER A 194 0.89 7.96 -5.30
C SER A 194 0.78 8.42 -3.84
N GLY A 195 -0.25 9.18 -3.49
CA GLY A 195 -0.47 9.76 -2.17
C GLY A 195 0.39 10.99 -1.87
N ASN A 196 1.55 11.11 -2.52
CA ASN A 196 2.50 12.22 -2.35
C ASN A 196 2.62 13.11 -3.59
N ALA A 197 1.73 12.95 -4.58
CA ALA A 197 1.81 13.62 -5.87
C ALA A 197 3.21 13.43 -6.53
N THR A 198 3.65 12.17 -6.58
CA THR A 198 5.03 11.84 -6.99
C THR A 198 5.27 12.19 -8.45
N VAL A 199 4.33 11.84 -9.35
CA VAL A 199 4.44 12.16 -10.79
C VAL A 199 4.36 13.66 -11.01
N VAL A 200 3.44 14.34 -10.34
CA VAL A 200 3.30 15.82 -10.38
C VAL A 200 4.64 16.48 -10.03
N GLY A 201 5.31 15.99 -8.97
CA GLY A 201 6.63 16.51 -8.58
C GLY A 201 7.75 16.17 -9.56
N MET A 202 7.71 14.98 -10.20
CA MET A 202 8.68 14.59 -11.23
C MET A 202 8.59 15.48 -12.48
N LEU A 203 7.41 16.00 -12.77
CA LEU A 203 7.15 16.92 -13.88
C LEU A 203 7.47 18.37 -13.55
N GLY A 204 7.95 18.66 -12.34
CA GLY A 204 8.35 20.01 -11.92
C GLY A 204 7.19 20.89 -11.47
N PHE A 205 5.97 20.36 -11.35
CA PHE A 205 4.85 21.12 -10.82
C PHE A 205 4.97 21.34 -9.31
N GLU A 206 4.46 22.48 -8.87
CA GLU A 206 4.40 22.80 -7.45
C GLU A 206 3.47 21.84 -6.71
N ARG A 207 3.91 21.42 -5.53
CA ARG A 207 3.12 20.61 -4.61
C ARG A 207 2.91 21.38 -3.32
N LEU A 208 1.66 21.65 -2.99
CA LEU A 208 1.33 22.32 -1.74
C LEU A 208 1.73 21.45 -0.55
N ARG A 209 2.48 22.03 0.37
CA ARG A 209 2.84 21.42 1.66
C ARG A 209 2.48 22.42 2.75
N GLY A 210 1.67 21.97 3.69
CA GLY A 210 1.38 22.78 4.88
C GLY A 210 2.63 22.99 5.73
N ASP A 211 2.70 24.11 6.42
CA ASP A 211 3.78 24.42 7.36
C ASP A 211 3.81 23.44 8.54
N THR A 212 2.64 22.98 8.95
CA THR A 212 2.49 21.95 9.98
C THR A 212 2.37 20.57 9.34
N ARG A 213 3.29 19.68 9.71
CA ARG A 213 3.25 18.28 9.25
C ARG A 213 2.44 17.45 10.23
N GLN A 214 1.65 16.52 9.71
CA GLN A 214 1.04 15.50 10.52
C GLN A 214 2.14 14.67 11.18
N PRO A 215 2.08 14.42 12.51
CA PRO A 215 3.04 13.55 13.19
C PRO A 215 2.99 12.13 12.63
N GLY A 216 4.13 11.46 12.65
CA GLY A 216 4.19 10.04 12.31
C GLY A 216 3.38 9.24 13.32
N THR A 217 2.59 8.30 12.82
CA THR A 217 1.76 7.42 13.65
C THR A 217 2.20 5.98 13.48
N GLN A 218 2.40 5.27 14.58
CA GLN A 218 2.61 3.83 14.58
C GLN A 218 1.30 3.14 14.95
N VAL A 219 0.84 2.25 14.05
CA VAL A 219 -0.33 1.41 14.33
C VAL A 219 0.15 0.08 14.89
N VAL A 220 -0.43 -0.32 16.02
CA VAL A 220 -0.13 -1.60 16.68
C VAL A 220 -1.44 -2.33 16.93
N VAL A 221 -1.49 -3.60 16.52
CA VAL A 221 -2.64 -4.47 16.77
C VAL A 221 -2.31 -5.45 17.86
N TYR A 222 -3.11 -5.46 18.92
CA TYR A 222 -3.02 -6.40 20.01
C TYR A 222 -4.15 -7.43 19.90
N LYS A 223 -3.85 -8.68 20.21
CA LYS A 223 -4.84 -9.78 20.34
C LYS A 223 -4.83 -10.33 21.75
N GLY A 224 -5.97 -10.89 22.17
CA GLY A 224 -6.11 -11.52 23.49
C GLY A 224 -6.21 -10.54 24.65
N LEU A 225 -6.61 -9.28 24.37
CA LEU A 225 -6.90 -8.31 25.43
C LEU A 225 -8.26 -8.59 26.06
N ASP A 226 -8.31 -8.52 27.40
CA ASP A 226 -9.58 -8.43 28.12
C ASP A 226 -10.15 -7.02 27.97
N MET A 227 -11.18 -6.89 27.14
CA MET A 227 -11.78 -5.59 26.84
C MET A 227 -12.52 -4.96 28.01
N GLU A 228 -12.97 -5.73 29.02
CA GLU A 228 -13.56 -5.18 30.23
C GLU A 228 -12.49 -4.44 31.04
N VAL A 229 -11.31 -5.07 31.19
CA VAL A 229 -10.16 -4.45 31.86
C VAL A 229 -9.66 -3.22 31.09
N VAL A 230 -9.57 -3.29 29.77
CA VAL A 230 -9.16 -2.16 28.91
C VAL A 230 -10.13 -0.99 29.08
N ASN A 231 -11.43 -1.22 28.95
CA ASN A 231 -12.44 -0.17 29.04
C ASN A 231 -12.49 0.46 30.45
N LYS A 232 -12.33 -0.34 31.51
CA LYS A 232 -12.26 0.15 32.89
C LYS A 232 -11.07 1.08 33.11
N ASN A 233 -9.95 0.84 32.43
CA ASN A 233 -8.71 1.60 32.57
C ASN A 233 -8.46 2.59 31.40
N ALA A 234 -9.42 2.78 30.49
CA ALA A 234 -9.25 3.57 29.28
C ALA A 234 -8.72 5.00 29.53
N LYS A 235 -9.22 5.67 30.56
CA LYS A 235 -8.75 7.02 30.95
C LYS A 235 -7.27 7.02 31.36
N HIS A 236 -6.84 6.00 32.08
CA HIS A 236 -5.44 5.88 32.52
C HIS A 236 -4.52 5.56 31.33
N ILE A 237 -4.95 4.70 30.42
CA ILE A 237 -4.23 4.37 29.19
C ILE A 237 -4.07 5.63 28.33
N GLN A 238 -5.10 6.45 28.18
CA GLN A 238 -5.03 7.71 27.41
C GLN A 238 -4.08 8.75 28.00
N GLN A 239 -3.82 8.70 29.29
CA GLN A 239 -2.88 9.62 29.97
C GLN A 239 -1.41 9.19 29.85
N MET A 240 -1.14 7.98 29.36
CA MET A 240 0.22 7.44 29.21
C MET A 240 0.85 7.78 27.83
N TYR A 241 0.07 8.36 26.94
CA TYR A 241 0.46 8.77 25.58
C TYR A 241 0.10 10.24 25.33
#